data_449aa6cbc77b839ebb881b76038b4c8b
#
_entry.id   449aa6cbc77b839ebb881b76038b4c8b
#
_cell.length_a   1.000
_cell.length_b   1.000
_cell.length_c   1.000
_cell.angle_alpha   90.00
_cell.angle_beta   90.00
_cell.angle_gamma   90.00
#
_symmetry.space_group_name_H-M   'P 1'
#
loop_
_entity.id
_entity.type
_entity.pdbx_description
1 polymer ?
#
loop_
_entity_poly.entity_id
_entity_poly.type
_entity_poly.pdbx_seq_one_letter_code
_entity_poly.pdbx_strand_id
1 'polypeptide(L)'
;MPSLWFVVPAHGRAKLAQVCLRQLRRTCDLLIENGIDATAVIVATDGNLRTARSLGFETVREPNRFVSRKFNAGIQAALDERHNAWPADYVVPFGSDDWIDYRLLLDLPGRDEIKCFQTMSFVREDGREMTPKFLNYLGGCGIRVYPREVMARLNYRPADEDRSRGCDTSILTNLSVEYERNFVRPLRVVHAACDARQIVDWKSQMFQLNAYDALSRHKSLELPTDPFVALQDVFPSEALDEMAAHYGRTRELVAA
;
A
#
# COMPACT_ATOMS: atom_id res chain seq x y z
N MET A 1 -18.38 2.57 -13.53
CA MET A 1 -17.15 1.83 -13.25
C MET A 1 -16.65 2.33 -11.91
N PRO A 2 -16.41 1.48 -10.91
CA PRO A 2 -15.89 1.95 -9.65
C PRO A 2 -14.48 2.52 -9.82
N SER A 3 -14.16 3.54 -9.01
CA SER A 3 -12.85 4.19 -9.05
C SER A 3 -12.06 3.95 -7.77
N LEU A 4 -10.77 3.63 -7.91
CA LEU A 4 -9.85 3.31 -6.81
C LEU A 4 -8.56 4.10 -6.94
N TRP A 5 -8.21 4.86 -5.90
CA TRP A 5 -6.99 5.65 -5.89
C TRP A 5 -6.01 5.17 -4.81
N PHE A 6 -4.77 4.95 -5.20
CA PHE A 6 -3.69 4.71 -4.24
C PHE A 6 -3.18 6.04 -3.68
N VAL A 7 -2.98 6.11 -2.37
CA VAL A 7 -2.38 7.27 -1.69
C VAL A 7 -0.98 6.90 -1.23
N VAL A 8 0.02 7.48 -1.88
CA VAL A 8 1.43 7.09 -1.72
C VAL A 8 2.25 8.24 -1.13
N PRO A 9 2.52 8.26 0.18
CA PRO A 9 3.49 9.16 0.77
C PRO A 9 4.91 8.73 0.38
N ALA A 10 5.63 9.57 -0.37
CA ALA A 10 6.99 9.27 -0.80
C ALA A 10 8.00 10.24 -0.17
N HIS A 11 9.16 9.71 0.24
CA HIS A 11 10.28 10.45 0.78
C HIS A 11 11.61 9.72 0.61
N GLY A 12 12.59 10.41 0.02
CA GLY A 12 13.92 9.83 -0.22
C GLY A 12 13.86 8.60 -1.13
N ARG A 13 14.88 7.76 -1.05
CA ARG A 13 14.97 6.47 -1.78
C ARG A 13 14.49 6.52 -3.23
N ALA A 14 14.85 7.60 -3.95
CA ALA A 14 14.29 7.93 -5.26
C ALA A 14 14.37 6.77 -6.27
N LYS A 15 15.47 6.00 -6.25
CA LYS A 15 15.64 4.84 -7.15
C LYS A 15 14.65 3.72 -6.86
N LEU A 16 14.50 3.33 -5.59
CA LEU A 16 13.53 2.29 -5.19
C LEU A 16 12.09 2.76 -5.45
N ALA A 17 11.74 3.97 -5.01
CA ALA A 17 10.43 4.56 -5.26
C ALA A 17 10.12 4.62 -6.77
N GLN A 18 11.09 4.91 -7.63
CA GLN A 18 10.89 4.93 -9.07
C GLN A 18 10.51 3.55 -9.63
N VAL A 19 11.15 2.48 -9.18
CA VAL A 19 10.79 1.10 -9.60
C VAL A 19 9.39 0.75 -9.09
N CYS A 20 9.10 1.04 -7.80
CA CYS A 20 7.80 0.74 -7.21
C CYS A 20 6.66 1.54 -7.86
N LEU A 21 6.86 2.82 -8.18
CA LEU A 21 5.85 3.62 -8.88
C LEU A 21 5.59 3.13 -10.31
N ARG A 22 6.60 2.63 -11.03
CA ARG A 22 6.37 1.98 -12.33
C ARG A 22 5.53 0.71 -12.20
N GLN A 23 5.82 -0.12 -11.19
CA GLN A 23 4.99 -1.29 -10.93
C GLN A 23 3.58 -0.90 -10.50
N LEU A 24 3.41 0.14 -9.70
CA LEU A 24 2.10 0.66 -9.34
C LEU A 24 1.33 1.13 -10.59
N ARG A 25 2.00 1.76 -11.58
CA ARG A 25 1.35 2.12 -12.84
C ARG A 25 0.85 0.88 -13.60
N ARG A 26 1.66 -0.19 -13.70
CA ARG A 26 1.23 -1.47 -14.28
C ARG A 26 0.03 -2.06 -13.54
N THR A 27 0.05 -2.01 -12.20
CA THR A 27 -1.11 -2.45 -11.38
C THR A 27 -2.37 -1.64 -11.70
N CYS A 28 -2.26 -0.31 -11.82
CA CYS A 28 -3.39 0.53 -12.22
C CYS A 28 -3.89 0.20 -13.64
N ASP A 29 -2.99 -0.01 -14.61
CA ASP A 29 -3.36 -0.35 -15.99
C ASP A 29 -4.14 -1.68 -16.03
N LEU A 30 -3.66 -2.71 -15.29
CA LEU A 30 -4.38 -3.98 -15.17
C LEU A 30 -5.74 -3.86 -14.48
N LEU A 31 -5.88 -2.98 -13.49
CA LEU A 31 -7.18 -2.69 -12.87
C LEU A 31 -8.13 -2.03 -13.87
N ILE A 32 -7.65 -1.08 -14.67
CA ILE A 32 -8.44 -0.41 -15.70
C ILE A 32 -8.92 -1.42 -16.75
N GLU A 33 -8.05 -2.30 -17.23
CA GLU A 33 -8.40 -3.39 -18.15
C GLU A 33 -9.46 -4.32 -17.59
N ASN A 34 -9.55 -4.46 -16.26
CA ASN A 34 -10.54 -5.28 -15.57
C ASN A 34 -11.75 -4.48 -15.02
N GLY A 35 -11.95 -3.26 -15.48
CA GLY A 35 -13.18 -2.50 -15.21
C GLY A 35 -13.17 -1.70 -13.91
N ILE A 36 -12.01 -1.39 -13.35
CA ILE A 36 -11.82 -0.49 -12.19
C ILE A 36 -11.01 0.71 -12.66
N ASP A 37 -11.57 1.91 -12.58
CA ASP A 37 -10.84 3.16 -12.88
C ASP A 37 -9.80 3.40 -11.78
N ALA A 38 -8.52 3.14 -12.08
CA ALA A 38 -7.47 3.13 -11.09
C ALA A 38 -6.35 4.14 -11.39
N THR A 39 -5.96 4.90 -10.37
CA THR A 39 -4.81 5.81 -10.42
C THR A 39 -4.18 5.96 -9.04
N ALA A 40 -3.20 6.86 -8.91
CA ALA A 40 -2.58 7.18 -7.63
C ALA A 40 -2.39 8.69 -7.43
N VAL A 41 -2.38 9.11 -6.18
CA VAL A 41 -1.89 10.42 -5.76
C VAL A 41 -0.59 10.24 -4.98
N ILE A 42 0.47 10.83 -5.48
CA ILE A 42 1.81 10.76 -4.88
C ILE A 42 2.05 12.03 -4.06
N VAL A 43 2.24 11.86 -2.76
CA VAL A 43 2.43 12.96 -1.81
C VAL A 43 3.89 13.08 -1.41
N ALA A 44 4.58 14.09 -1.93
CA ALA A 44 6.02 14.27 -1.72
C ALA A 44 6.45 15.74 -1.81
N THR A 45 7.72 16.02 -1.56
CA THR A 45 8.33 17.36 -1.77
C THR A 45 9.54 17.33 -2.68
N ASP A 46 9.99 16.15 -3.07
CA ASP A 46 11.28 15.89 -3.73
C ASP A 46 11.14 15.42 -5.19
N GLY A 47 12.21 14.82 -5.71
CA GLY A 47 12.27 14.28 -7.06
C GLY A 47 11.22 13.21 -7.38
N ASN A 48 10.61 12.59 -6.37
CA ASN A 48 9.55 11.60 -6.57
C ASN A 48 8.31 12.21 -7.27
N LEU A 49 8.03 13.51 -7.08
CA LEU A 49 6.95 14.20 -7.81
C LEU A 49 7.20 14.24 -9.33
N ARG A 50 8.45 14.35 -9.76
CA ARG A 50 8.79 14.32 -11.20
C ARG A 50 8.50 12.94 -11.80
N THR A 51 8.95 11.90 -11.13
CA THR A 51 8.66 10.51 -11.53
C THR A 51 7.17 10.24 -11.56
N ALA A 52 6.43 10.67 -10.52
CA ALA A 52 4.99 10.49 -10.47
C ALA A 52 4.28 11.12 -11.68
N ARG A 53 4.61 12.38 -12.00
CA ARG A 53 4.02 13.08 -13.16
C ARG A 53 4.36 12.43 -14.49
N SER A 54 5.60 11.92 -14.67
CA SER A 54 5.97 11.21 -15.90
C SER A 54 5.22 9.88 -16.08
N LEU A 55 4.66 9.34 -15.01
CA LEU A 55 3.82 8.14 -15.00
C LEU A 55 2.30 8.47 -15.06
N GLY A 56 1.93 9.75 -15.19
CA GLY A 56 0.53 10.18 -15.26
C GLY A 56 -0.21 10.15 -13.91
N PHE A 57 0.51 10.09 -12.79
CA PHE A 57 -0.09 10.13 -11.47
C PHE A 57 -0.36 11.57 -11.00
N GLU A 58 -1.41 11.72 -10.21
CA GLU A 58 -1.69 12.96 -9.49
C GLU A 58 -0.61 13.23 -8.43
N THR A 59 -0.37 14.50 -8.13
CA THR A 59 0.70 14.88 -7.20
C THR A 59 0.23 15.93 -6.21
N VAL A 60 0.53 15.71 -4.93
CA VAL A 60 0.33 16.66 -3.85
C VAL A 60 1.67 16.99 -3.21
N ARG A 61 1.92 18.28 -2.98
CA ARG A 61 3.13 18.73 -2.27
C ARG A 61 2.82 18.87 -0.79
N GLU A 62 3.46 18.05 0.05
CA GLU A 62 3.35 18.10 1.50
C GLU A 62 4.74 17.93 2.14
N PRO A 63 5.12 18.78 3.13
CA PRO A 63 6.41 18.70 3.81
C PRO A 63 6.72 17.34 4.41
N ASN A 64 8.02 16.96 4.39
CA ASN A 64 8.51 15.68 4.93
C ASN A 64 8.62 15.67 6.47
N ARG A 65 7.66 16.27 7.17
CA ARG A 65 7.68 16.33 8.63
C ARG A 65 7.09 15.05 9.25
N PHE A 66 5.88 14.70 8.82
CA PHE A 66 5.16 13.53 9.32
C PHE A 66 4.50 12.78 8.15
N VAL A 67 4.61 11.45 8.16
CA VAL A 67 4.01 10.58 7.12
C VAL A 67 2.48 10.66 7.16
N SER A 68 1.91 10.75 8.35
CA SER A 68 0.46 10.88 8.55
C SER A 68 -0.17 12.08 7.84
N ARG A 69 0.52 13.24 7.84
CA ARG A 69 0.05 14.42 7.10
C ARG A 69 0.00 14.18 5.60
N LYS A 70 0.98 13.44 5.07
CA LYS A 70 0.96 13.04 3.67
C LYS A 70 -0.21 12.12 3.35
N PHE A 71 -0.51 11.15 4.21
CA PHE A 71 -1.71 10.32 4.04
C PHE A 71 -2.97 11.16 4.05
N ASN A 72 -3.15 12.03 5.05
CA ASN A 72 -4.31 12.92 5.10
C ASN A 72 -4.44 13.81 3.86
N ALA A 73 -3.34 14.44 3.43
CA ALA A 73 -3.34 15.30 2.23
C ALA A 73 -3.69 14.50 0.95
N GLY A 74 -3.15 13.30 0.80
CA GLY A 74 -3.45 12.44 -0.33
C GLY A 74 -4.87 11.89 -0.32
N ILE A 75 -5.39 11.49 0.85
CA ILE A 75 -6.77 11.02 1.01
C ILE A 75 -7.76 12.16 0.68
N GLN A 76 -7.52 13.36 1.17
CA GLN A 76 -8.33 14.53 0.81
C GLN A 76 -8.29 14.80 -0.70
N ALA A 77 -7.12 14.79 -1.32
CA ALA A 77 -7.00 15.00 -2.76
C ALA A 77 -7.73 13.92 -3.58
N ALA A 78 -7.77 12.69 -3.10
CA ALA A 78 -8.45 11.59 -3.80
C ALA A 78 -9.97 11.58 -3.60
N LEU A 79 -10.45 11.87 -2.39
CA LEU A 79 -11.84 11.58 -1.98
C LEU A 79 -12.72 12.81 -1.75
N ASP A 80 -12.14 13.97 -1.44
CA ASP A 80 -12.90 15.16 -1.03
C ASP A 80 -13.33 15.98 -2.25
N GLU A 81 -14.62 16.11 -2.46
CA GLU A 81 -15.23 16.88 -3.58
C GLU A 81 -14.79 18.36 -3.59
N ARG A 82 -14.36 18.91 -2.47
CA ARG A 82 -13.81 20.26 -2.39
C ARG A 82 -12.43 20.38 -3.05
N HIS A 83 -11.72 19.27 -3.21
CA HIS A 83 -10.38 19.18 -3.78
C HIS A 83 -10.31 18.44 -5.10
N ASN A 84 -11.31 17.61 -5.38
CA ASN A 84 -11.37 16.78 -6.57
C ASN A 84 -12.79 16.79 -7.17
N ALA A 85 -12.93 17.30 -8.39
CA ALA A 85 -14.20 17.32 -9.08
C ALA A 85 -14.76 15.90 -9.40
N TRP A 86 -13.89 14.91 -9.40
CA TRP A 86 -14.21 13.50 -9.66
C TRP A 86 -13.60 12.62 -8.54
N PRO A 87 -14.16 12.68 -7.33
CA PRO A 87 -13.60 11.95 -6.20
C PRO A 87 -13.72 10.44 -6.40
N ALA A 88 -12.71 9.70 -5.96
CA ALA A 88 -12.70 8.25 -6.04
C ALA A 88 -13.77 7.61 -5.13
N ASP A 89 -14.22 6.40 -5.50
CA ASP A 89 -15.10 5.60 -4.64
C ASP A 89 -14.31 4.92 -3.51
N TYR A 90 -13.05 4.58 -3.78
CA TYR A 90 -12.18 3.85 -2.86
C TYR A 90 -10.79 4.45 -2.80
N VAL A 91 -10.15 4.33 -1.64
CA VAL A 91 -8.76 4.71 -1.44
C VAL A 91 -7.96 3.59 -0.78
N VAL A 92 -6.71 3.45 -1.21
CA VAL A 92 -5.73 2.50 -0.66
C VAL A 92 -4.50 3.28 -0.18
N PRO A 93 -4.34 3.51 1.13
CA PRO A 93 -3.04 3.94 1.68
C PRO A 93 -1.96 2.91 1.33
N PHE A 94 -0.88 3.36 0.70
CA PHE A 94 0.11 2.48 0.08
C PHE A 94 1.53 2.98 0.29
N GLY A 95 2.47 2.10 0.57
CA GLY A 95 3.89 2.46 0.72
C GLY A 95 4.56 2.79 -0.61
N SER A 96 5.53 3.70 -0.60
CA SER A 96 6.32 4.05 -1.80
C SER A 96 7.32 2.97 -2.23
N ASP A 97 7.32 1.87 -1.55
CA ASP A 97 8.20 0.70 -1.65
C ASP A 97 7.42 -0.62 -1.56
N ASP A 98 6.10 -0.55 -1.64
CA ASP A 98 5.25 -1.72 -1.66
C ASP A 98 4.86 -2.11 -3.11
N TRP A 99 4.59 -3.40 -3.29
CA TRP A 99 3.93 -3.96 -4.45
C TRP A 99 2.65 -4.68 -4.02
N ILE A 100 1.65 -4.69 -4.89
CA ILE A 100 0.39 -5.44 -4.72
C ILE A 100 -0.03 -6.07 -6.03
N ASP A 101 -0.47 -7.32 -5.97
CA ASP A 101 -1.12 -7.99 -7.08
C ASP A 101 -2.51 -7.39 -7.30
N TYR A 102 -2.79 -6.90 -8.51
CA TYR A 102 -4.06 -6.28 -8.87
C TYR A 102 -5.27 -7.18 -8.63
N ARG A 103 -5.12 -8.50 -8.73
CA ARG A 103 -6.19 -9.48 -8.52
C ARG A 103 -6.82 -9.39 -7.13
N LEU A 104 -6.07 -8.96 -6.12
CA LEU A 104 -6.59 -8.72 -4.77
C LEU A 104 -7.58 -7.56 -4.70
N LEU A 105 -7.56 -6.67 -5.67
CA LEU A 105 -8.36 -5.45 -5.72
C LEU A 105 -9.56 -5.54 -6.66
N LEU A 106 -9.73 -6.66 -7.40
CA LEU A 106 -10.88 -6.85 -8.30
C LEU A 106 -12.20 -7.01 -7.55
N ASP A 107 -12.16 -7.56 -6.33
CA ASP A 107 -13.31 -7.65 -5.43
C ASP A 107 -13.24 -6.51 -4.41
N LEU A 108 -13.92 -5.40 -4.67
CA LEU A 108 -13.96 -4.24 -3.81
C LEU A 108 -14.95 -4.44 -2.64
N PRO A 109 -14.67 -3.87 -1.46
CA PRO A 109 -15.56 -3.99 -0.30
C PRO A 109 -16.87 -3.21 -0.51
N GLY A 110 -17.88 -3.53 0.29
CA GLY A 110 -19.09 -2.72 0.38
C GLY A 110 -18.80 -1.30 0.89
N ARG A 111 -19.73 -0.35 0.67
CA ARG A 111 -19.52 1.07 1.00
C ARG A 111 -19.35 1.37 2.49
N ASP A 112 -19.73 0.46 3.35
CA ASP A 112 -19.59 0.53 4.82
C ASP A 112 -18.58 -0.50 5.38
N GLU A 113 -17.74 -1.06 4.52
CA GLU A 113 -16.79 -2.11 4.87
C GLU A 113 -15.35 -1.71 4.54
N ILE A 114 -14.40 -2.07 5.39
CA ILE A 114 -12.97 -1.97 5.09
C ILE A 114 -12.46 -3.35 4.73
N LYS A 115 -11.79 -3.48 3.57
CA LYS A 115 -11.10 -4.71 3.21
C LYS A 115 -9.66 -4.67 3.69
N CYS A 116 -9.27 -5.67 4.46
CA CYS A 116 -7.94 -5.82 5.04
C CYS A 116 -7.28 -7.12 4.59
N PHE A 117 -5.97 -7.11 4.47
CA PHE A 117 -5.16 -8.29 4.16
C PHE A 117 -4.33 -8.69 5.37
N GLN A 118 -4.23 -9.99 5.65
CA GLN A 118 -3.53 -10.50 6.84
C GLN A 118 -2.15 -11.07 6.55
N THR A 119 -1.79 -11.22 5.29
CA THR A 119 -0.49 -11.76 4.90
C THR A 119 0.23 -10.81 3.97
N MET A 120 1.54 -10.73 4.09
CA MET A 120 2.42 -10.04 3.16
C MET A 120 3.85 -10.58 3.28
N SER A 121 4.66 -10.34 2.29
CA SER A 121 6.07 -10.67 2.29
C SER A 121 6.94 -9.43 2.53
N PHE A 122 8.01 -9.63 3.29
CA PHE A 122 9.02 -8.62 3.55
C PHE A 122 10.32 -9.02 2.89
N VAL A 123 10.85 -8.15 2.06
CA VAL A 123 12.14 -8.36 1.41
C VAL A 123 13.22 -7.66 2.22
N ARG A 124 14.32 -8.37 2.48
CA ARG A 124 15.49 -7.79 3.15
C ARG A 124 16.08 -6.66 2.30
N GLU A 125 16.67 -5.66 2.95
CA GLU A 125 17.17 -4.45 2.29
C GLU A 125 18.28 -4.69 1.24
N ASP A 126 18.90 -5.88 1.23
CA ASP A 126 19.86 -6.30 0.20
C ASP A 126 19.21 -7.06 -0.97
N GLY A 127 17.90 -7.25 -0.95
CA GLY A 127 17.14 -7.95 -1.98
C GLY A 127 17.41 -9.45 -2.09
N ARG A 128 18.03 -10.08 -1.09
CA ARG A 128 18.45 -11.49 -1.16
C ARG A 128 17.46 -12.46 -0.55
N GLU A 129 16.68 -12.00 0.40
CA GLU A 129 15.73 -12.84 1.14
C GLU A 129 14.36 -12.19 1.21
N MET A 130 13.34 -12.98 1.06
CA MET A 130 11.95 -12.64 1.28
C MET A 130 11.35 -13.55 2.34
N THR A 131 10.65 -12.98 3.31
CA THR A 131 9.97 -13.72 4.36
C THR A 131 8.49 -13.43 4.33
N PRO A 132 7.64 -14.41 4.00
CA PRO A 132 6.19 -14.28 4.10
C PRO A 132 5.76 -14.33 5.56
N LYS A 133 4.85 -13.41 5.95
CA LYS A 133 4.37 -13.30 7.33
C LYS A 133 2.86 -13.18 7.42
N PHE A 134 2.30 -13.81 8.43
CA PHE A 134 0.96 -13.54 8.90
C PHE A 134 1.01 -12.39 9.92
N LEU A 135 0.20 -11.37 9.71
CA LEU A 135 0.17 -10.16 10.52
C LEU A 135 -0.98 -10.23 11.52
N ASN A 136 -0.67 -10.61 12.74
CA ASN A 136 -1.64 -10.81 13.82
C ASN A 136 -1.87 -9.51 14.60
N TYR A 137 -2.42 -8.48 13.96
CA TYR A 137 -2.92 -7.29 14.67
C TYR A 137 -4.19 -6.75 14.00
N LEU A 138 -4.86 -5.84 14.69
CA LEU A 138 -6.12 -5.26 14.21
C LEU A 138 -5.96 -4.70 12.79
N GLY A 139 -6.74 -5.22 11.86
CA GLY A 139 -6.74 -4.80 10.47
C GLY A 139 -5.66 -5.40 9.59
N GLY A 140 -4.87 -6.37 10.05
CA GLY A 140 -3.89 -7.08 9.22
C GLY A 140 -2.70 -6.23 8.79
N CYS A 141 -2.26 -6.30 7.53
CA CYS A 141 -1.16 -5.50 6.99
C CYS A 141 -1.56 -4.02 6.80
N GLY A 142 -0.56 -3.16 6.52
CA GLY A 142 -0.76 -1.73 6.31
C GLY A 142 -1.63 -1.39 5.09
N ILE A 143 -1.74 -2.31 4.13
CA ILE A 143 -2.52 -2.11 2.92
C ILE A 143 -3.98 -2.50 3.17
N ARG A 144 -4.89 -1.55 2.96
CA ARG A 144 -6.33 -1.72 3.14
C ARG A 144 -7.08 -0.94 2.09
N VAL A 145 -8.27 -1.41 1.74
CA VAL A 145 -9.19 -0.70 0.84
C VAL A 145 -10.27 -0.02 1.67
N TYR A 146 -10.36 1.28 1.58
CA TYR A 146 -11.31 2.10 2.31
C TYR A 146 -12.30 2.75 1.34
N PRO A 147 -13.61 2.55 1.53
CA PRO A 147 -14.63 3.31 0.80
C PRO A 147 -14.60 4.79 1.18
N ARG A 148 -15.00 5.64 0.24
CA ARG A 148 -15.13 7.10 0.43
C ARG A 148 -16.07 7.42 1.60
N GLU A 149 -17.18 6.72 1.70
CA GLU A 149 -18.19 6.92 2.75
C GLU A 149 -17.62 6.68 4.15
N VAL A 150 -16.74 5.69 4.30
CA VAL A 150 -16.05 5.43 5.57
C VAL A 150 -15.07 6.57 5.90
N MET A 151 -14.29 7.03 4.93
CA MET A 151 -13.32 8.10 5.14
C MET A 151 -13.97 9.47 5.38
N ALA A 152 -15.15 9.70 4.82
CA ALA A 152 -15.93 10.93 5.01
C ALA A 152 -16.29 11.18 6.49
N ARG A 153 -16.40 10.13 7.30
CA ARG A 153 -16.69 10.22 8.74
C ARG A 153 -15.63 11.00 9.53
N LEU A 154 -14.40 10.98 9.06
CA LEU A 154 -13.28 11.74 9.63
C LEU A 154 -12.85 12.91 8.73
N ASN A 155 -13.78 13.47 7.93
CA ASN A 155 -13.51 14.57 7.00
C ASN A 155 -12.29 14.32 6.10
N TYR A 156 -12.09 13.06 5.68
CA TYR A 156 -10.96 12.60 4.86
C TYR A 156 -9.57 12.85 5.49
N ARG A 157 -9.52 12.94 6.83
CA ARG A 157 -8.27 13.12 7.62
C ARG A 157 -8.17 12.09 8.73
N PRO A 158 -8.10 10.79 8.40
CA PRO A 158 -8.21 9.73 9.39
C PRO A 158 -6.93 9.47 10.18
N ALA A 159 -5.75 9.90 9.71
CA ALA A 159 -4.50 9.69 10.41
C ALA A 159 -4.18 10.81 11.42
N ASP A 160 -3.61 10.45 12.58
CA ASP A 160 -3.10 11.44 13.54
C ASP A 160 -2.02 12.31 12.89
N GLU A 161 -2.07 13.64 13.03
CA GLU A 161 -1.28 14.57 12.20
C GLU A 161 0.23 14.57 12.47
N ASP A 162 0.70 14.03 13.56
CA ASP A 162 2.09 14.10 14.01
C ASP A 162 2.79 12.74 14.10
N ARG A 163 2.28 11.74 13.39
CA ARG A 163 2.88 10.40 13.32
C ARG A 163 3.80 10.21 12.12
N SER A 164 4.96 9.64 12.37
CA SER A 164 5.89 9.17 11.33
C SER A 164 5.88 7.66 11.14
N ARG A 165 5.23 6.91 12.05
CA ARG A 165 5.08 5.43 12.00
C ARG A 165 3.70 5.02 12.52
N GLY A 166 3.24 3.84 12.11
CA GLY A 166 1.95 3.30 12.54
C GLY A 166 0.76 4.14 12.07
N CYS A 167 0.90 4.87 10.96
CA CYS A 167 -0.15 5.70 10.39
C CYS A 167 -1.35 4.87 9.96
N ASP A 168 -1.10 3.70 9.40
CA ASP A 168 -2.09 2.70 9.01
C ASP A 168 -2.93 2.21 10.20
N THR A 169 -2.27 1.99 11.35
CA THR A 169 -2.95 1.62 12.59
C THR A 169 -3.76 2.79 13.13
N SER A 170 -3.23 4.04 13.08
CA SER A 170 -3.99 5.20 13.57
C SER A 170 -5.23 5.48 12.72
N ILE A 171 -5.16 5.30 11.40
CA ILE A 171 -6.32 5.41 10.51
C ILE A 171 -7.44 4.48 10.96
N LEU A 172 -7.13 3.19 11.14
CA LEU A 172 -8.14 2.22 11.54
C LEU A 172 -8.66 2.47 12.96
N THR A 173 -7.79 2.83 13.90
CA THR A 173 -8.18 3.14 15.29
C THR A 173 -9.13 4.34 15.32
N ASN A 174 -8.81 5.42 14.61
CA ASN A 174 -9.66 6.62 14.60
C ASN A 174 -11.03 6.36 13.97
N LEU A 175 -11.06 5.56 12.89
CA LEU A 175 -12.32 5.13 12.29
C LEU A 175 -13.13 4.26 13.25
N SER A 176 -12.50 3.30 13.94
CA SER A 176 -13.20 2.45 14.92
C SER A 176 -13.80 3.27 16.05
N VAL A 177 -13.03 4.21 16.61
CA VAL A 177 -13.51 5.11 17.67
C VAL A 177 -14.66 5.99 17.19
N GLU A 178 -14.60 6.51 15.97
CA GLU A 178 -15.67 7.31 15.37
C GLU A 178 -16.96 6.51 15.21
N TYR A 179 -16.85 5.26 14.72
CA TYR A 179 -18.01 4.38 14.55
C TYR A 179 -18.63 3.98 15.90
N GLU A 180 -17.83 3.67 16.91
CA GLU A 180 -18.34 3.35 18.26
C GLU A 180 -19.08 4.51 18.90
N ARG A 181 -18.66 5.75 18.68
CA ARG A 181 -19.25 6.95 19.28
C ARG A 181 -20.54 7.42 18.59
N ASN A 182 -20.57 7.34 17.27
CA ASN A 182 -21.55 8.08 16.47
C ASN A 182 -22.49 7.18 15.66
N PHE A 183 -22.30 5.85 15.67
CA PHE A 183 -23.10 4.94 14.86
C PHE A 183 -23.63 3.75 15.65
N VAL A 184 -24.84 3.32 15.29
CA VAL A 184 -25.49 2.15 15.87
C VAL A 184 -24.81 0.83 15.45
N ARG A 185 -24.08 0.84 14.34
CA ARG A 185 -23.40 -0.35 13.82
C ARG A 185 -21.88 -0.19 13.94
N PRO A 186 -21.17 -1.23 14.39
CA PRO A 186 -19.70 -1.20 14.38
C PRO A 186 -19.15 -1.12 12.95
N LEU A 187 -17.95 -0.56 12.83
CA LEU A 187 -17.22 -0.58 11.58
C LEU A 187 -16.99 -2.03 11.13
N ARG A 188 -17.41 -2.36 9.91
CA ARG A 188 -17.18 -3.70 9.36
C ARG A 188 -15.78 -3.78 8.77
N VAL A 189 -15.00 -4.73 9.28
CA VAL A 189 -13.67 -5.06 8.75
C VAL A 189 -13.72 -6.46 8.16
N VAL A 190 -13.52 -6.56 6.86
CA VAL A 190 -13.51 -7.82 6.13
C VAL A 190 -12.06 -8.22 5.87
N HIS A 191 -11.68 -9.38 6.37
CA HIS A 191 -10.35 -9.94 6.12
C HIS A 191 -10.38 -10.79 4.85
N ALA A 192 -9.66 -10.33 3.85
CA ALA A 192 -9.48 -11.08 2.60
C ALA A 192 -8.30 -12.06 2.74
N ALA A 193 -8.56 -13.30 2.37
CA ALA A 193 -7.49 -14.27 2.19
C ALA A 193 -6.61 -13.87 1.01
N CYS A 194 -5.30 -13.90 1.19
CA CYS A 194 -4.34 -13.68 0.11
C CYS A 194 -3.09 -14.55 0.34
N ASP A 195 -2.40 -14.89 -0.75
CA ASP A 195 -1.04 -15.41 -0.68
C ASP A 195 -0.12 -14.25 -0.24
N ALA A 196 0.78 -14.51 0.68
CA ALA A 196 1.71 -13.49 1.17
C ALA A 196 2.60 -12.90 0.06
N ARG A 197 2.81 -13.64 -1.03
CA ARG A 197 3.56 -13.18 -2.22
C ARG A 197 2.83 -12.11 -3.03
N GLN A 198 1.52 -11.96 -2.84
CA GLN A 198 0.71 -10.96 -3.55
C GLN A 198 0.84 -9.54 -2.99
N ILE A 199 1.42 -9.38 -1.79
CA ILE A 199 1.74 -8.09 -1.18
C ILE A 199 3.19 -8.14 -0.70
N VAL A 200 4.02 -7.21 -1.18
CA VAL A 200 5.47 -7.22 -0.93
C VAL A 200 5.95 -5.85 -0.47
N ASP A 201 6.63 -5.80 0.67
CA ASP A 201 7.39 -4.63 1.14
C ASP A 201 8.88 -4.83 0.81
N TRP A 202 9.41 -3.97 -0.07
CA TRP A 202 10.79 -4.05 -0.61
C TRP A 202 11.85 -3.32 0.23
N LYS A 203 11.47 -2.73 1.34
CA LYS A 203 12.40 -1.90 2.14
C LYS A 203 12.78 -2.47 3.48
N SER A 204 12.26 -3.62 3.84
CA SER A 204 12.30 -4.09 5.24
C SER A 204 13.70 -4.07 5.82
N GLN A 205 13.87 -3.22 6.82
CA GLN A 205 15.07 -3.23 7.63
C GLN A 205 14.99 -4.39 8.61
N MET A 206 16.00 -5.26 8.60
CA MET A 206 16.04 -6.49 9.40
C MET A 206 15.76 -6.26 10.89
N PHE A 207 16.22 -5.14 11.45
CA PHE A 207 15.94 -4.82 12.86
C PHE A 207 14.44 -4.62 13.13
N GLN A 208 13.68 -4.12 12.17
CA GLN A 208 12.22 -3.97 12.30
C GLN A 208 11.53 -5.33 12.26
N LEU A 209 11.96 -6.24 11.39
CA LEU A 209 11.46 -7.61 11.35
C LEU A 209 11.73 -8.35 12.66
N ASN A 210 12.96 -8.25 13.18
CA ASN A 210 13.32 -8.87 14.44
C ASN A 210 12.55 -8.29 15.63
N ALA A 211 12.30 -6.98 15.65
CA ALA A 211 11.48 -6.35 16.68
C ALA A 211 10.02 -6.84 16.63
N TYR A 212 9.46 -7.06 15.44
CA TYR A 212 8.13 -7.62 15.30
C TYR A 212 8.06 -9.08 15.73
N ASP A 213 9.06 -9.89 15.41
CA ASP A 213 9.14 -11.28 15.85
C ASP A 213 9.28 -11.39 17.39
N ALA A 214 10.09 -10.55 17.99
CA ALA A 214 10.26 -10.49 19.46
C ALA A 214 8.96 -10.15 20.21
N LEU A 215 8.06 -9.38 19.57
CA LEU A 215 6.75 -9.03 20.14
C LEU A 215 5.68 -10.10 19.90
N SER A 216 6.00 -11.24 19.30
CA SER A 216 5.06 -12.31 18.93
C SER A 216 3.84 -11.85 18.10
N ARG A 217 3.94 -10.68 17.48
CA ARG A 217 2.82 -10.07 16.73
C ARG A 217 2.74 -10.57 15.30
N HIS A 218 3.82 -11.10 14.79
CA HIS A 218 3.90 -11.57 13.41
C HIS A 218 4.49 -12.97 13.39
N LYS A 219 3.84 -13.85 12.67
CA LYS A 219 4.26 -15.24 12.53
C LYS A 219 4.81 -15.43 11.12
N SER A 220 6.03 -15.95 11.01
CA SER A 220 6.56 -16.41 9.72
C SER A 220 5.74 -17.61 9.24
N LEU A 221 5.34 -17.58 7.97
CA LEU A 221 4.55 -18.65 7.35
C LEU A 221 5.45 -19.73 6.76
N GLU A 222 6.61 -19.29 6.24
CA GLU A 222 7.56 -20.15 5.55
C GLU A 222 9.00 -19.72 5.86
N LEU A 223 9.96 -20.53 5.46
CA LEU A 223 11.37 -20.18 5.50
C LEU A 223 11.66 -19.04 4.51
N PRO A 224 12.69 -18.21 4.80
CA PRO A 224 13.13 -17.20 3.85
C PRO A 224 13.53 -17.80 2.51
N THR A 225 13.15 -17.12 1.42
CA THR A 225 13.41 -17.57 0.05
C THR A 225 13.94 -16.40 -0.79
N ASP A 226 14.49 -16.70 -1.97
CA ASP A 226 14.86 -15.67 -2.94
C ASP A 226 13.61 -15.00 -3.51
N PRO A 227 13.45 -13.66 -3.38
CA PRO A 227 12.25 -12.96 -3.81
C PRO A 227 12.02 -13.07 -5.33
N PHE A 228 13.09 -13.10 -6.14
CA PHE A 228 12.96 -13.12 -7.60
C PHE A 228 12.56 -14.48 -8.15
N VAL A 229 12.77 -15.55 -7.38
CA VAL A 229 12.24 -16.88 -7.67
C VAL A 229 10.81 -17.00 -7.19
N ALA A 230 10.55 -16.58 -5.97
CA ALA A 230 9.24 -16.74 -5.33
C ALA A 230 8.11 -15.88 -5.95
N LEU A 231 8.46 -14.76 -6.62
CA LEU A 231 7.48 -13.81 -7.16
C LEU A 231 7.26 -13.92 -8.67
N GLN A 232 7.93 -14.85 -9.35
CA GLN A 232 7.92 -14.95 -10.82
C GLN A 232 6.55 -15.29 -11.43
N ASP A 233 5.68 -15.92 -10.67
CA ASP A 233 4.30 -16.29 -11.05
C ASP A 233 3.26 -15.28 -10.59
N VAL A 234 3.68 -14.25 -9.85
CA VAL A 234 2.80 -13.23 -9.28
C VAL A 234 2.95 -11.88 -10.00
N PHE A 235 4.20 -11.48 -10.27
CA PHE A 235 4.51 -10.18 -10.89
C PHE A 235 5.18 -10.35 -12.26
N PRO A 236 5.00 -9.37 -13.17
CA PRO A 236 5.61 -9.41 -14.50
C PRO A 236 7.14 -9.52 -14.46
N SER A 237 7.71 -10.27 -15.39
CA SER A 237 9.18 -10.45 -15.49
C SER A 237 9.93 -9.13 -15.58
N GLU A 238 9.44 -8.17 -16.36
CA GLU A 238 10.07 -6.85 -16.53
C GLU A 238 10.14 -6.07 -15.21
N ALA A 239 9.10 -6.19 -14.36
CA ALA A 239 9.10 -5.55 -13.05
C ALA A 239 10.14 -6.17 -12.12
N LEU A 240 10.22 -7.51 -12.12
CA LEU A 240 11.20 -8.23 -11.32
C LEU A 240 12.63 -7.96 -11.80
N ASP A 241 12.86 -7.84 -13.10
CA ASP A 241 14.18 -7.51 -13.68
C ASP A 241 14.61 -6.08 -13.29
N GLU A 242 13.70 -5.12 -13.33
CA GLU A 242 13.94 -3.76 -12.86
C GLU A 242 14.29 -3.71 -11.36
N MET A 243 13.60 -4.50 -10.54
CA MET A 243 13.88 -4.58 -9.11
C MET A 243 15.19 -5.32 -8.82
N ALA A 244 15.51 -6.40 -9.55
CA ALA A 244 16.78 -7.09 -9.45
C ALA A 244 17.95 -6.15 -9.80
N ALA A 245 17.82 -5.40 -10.88
CA ALA A 245 18.82 -4.38 -11.26
C ALA A 245 18.98 -3.29 -10.20
N HIS A 246 17.90 -2.89 -9.51
CA HIS A 246 17.98 -1.95 -8.39
C HIS A 246 18.89 -2.47 -7.25
N TYR A 247 18.84 -3.77 -6.97
CA TYR A 247 19.69 -4.44 -5.98
C TYR A 247 21.06 -4.88 -6.52
N GLY A 248 21.42 -4.53 -7.77
CA GLY A 248 22.66 -4.95 -8.41
C GLY A 248 22.72 -6.45 -8.68
N ARG A 249 21.56 -7.10 -8.88
CA ARG A 249 21.42 -8.53 -9.17
C ARG A 249 21.00 -8.76 -10.61
N THR A 250 21.50 -9.87 -11.19
CA THR A 250 20.96 -10.42 -12.44
C THR A 250 20.03 -11.56 -12.07
N ARG A 251 18.79 -11.52 -12.56
CA ARG A 251 17.84 -12.62 -12.37
C ARG A 251 18.26 -13.79 -13.28
N GLU A 252 18.69 -14.89 -12.70
CA GLU A 252 18.79 -16.13 -13.43
C GLU A 252 17.36 -16.63 -13.65
N LEU A 253 16.95 -16.75 -14.91
CA LEU A 253 15.70 -17.40 -15.28
C LEU A 253 15.82 -18.86 -14.86
N VAL A 254 15.16 -19.24 -13.79
CA VAL A 254 14.98 -20.65 -13.47
C VAL A 254 14.06 -21.18 -14.57
N ALA A 255 14.60 -21.98 -15.46
CA ALA A 255 13.80 -22.67 -16.48
C ALA A 255 12.74 -23.51 -15.77
N ALA A 256 11.47 -23.22 -16.08
CA ALA A 256 10.32 -23.96 -15.59
C ALA A 256 10.28 -25.38 -16.16
#